data_2c6fcf8d39f133ad254c00de75201cec
#
_entry.id   2c6fcf8d39f133ad254c00de75201cec
#
_cell.length_a   1.000
_cell.length_b   1.000
_cell.length_c   1.000
_cell.angle_alpha   90.00
_cell.angle_beta   90.00
_cell.angle_gamma   90.00
#
_symmetry.space_group_name_H-M   'P 1'
#
loop_
_entity.id
_entity.type
_entity.pdbx_description
1 polymer ?
#
loop_
_entity_poly.entity_id
_entity_poly.type
_entity_poly.pdbx_seq_one_letter_code
_entity_poly.pdbx_strand_id
1 'polypeptide(L)'
;MRLKTKLTLALILMWLGLFLLGAWAAFHARSVVTDERQAAVNHVVDLGYSLVESYAAEVAAGRLELPAAKEQALARLSKLRFDGGKNFLFVIDSAPLMLMHPTGGSLIGTNVGDRKDPDGVAYYRELAAMGQKNGQGFVSYQAGVTKPDGTVERM
;
A
#
# COMPACT_ATOMS: atom_id res chain seq x y z
N MET A 1 -4.36 59.36 -1.19
CA MET A 1 -4.11 58.23 -0.28
C MET A 1 -2.94 58.58 0.63
N ARG A 2 -3.09 58.55 1.96
CA ARG A 2 -2.06 58.94 2.92
C ARG A 2 -0.88 57.92 2.86
N LEU A 3 0.35 58.37 3.07
CA LEU A 3 1.57 57.52 3.04
C LEU A 3 1.42 56.26 3.92
N LYS A 4 0.84 56.42 5.08
CA LYS A 4 0.52 55.31 6.04
C LYS A 4 -0.33 54.22 5.39
N THR A 5 -1.38 54.58 4.62
CA THR A 5 -2.26 53.63 3.96
C THR A 5 -1.54 52.83 2.86
N LYS A 6 -0.65 53.46 2.11
CA LYS A 6 0.15 52.79 1.08
C LYS A 6 1.12 51.79 1.72
N LEU A 7 1.74 52.16 2.84
CA LEU A 7 2.68 51.29 3.57
C LEU A 7 1.97 50.08 4.15
N THR A 8 0.82 50.29 4.78
CA THR A 8 0.01 49.22 5.35
C THR A 8 -0.46 48.21 4.25
N LEU A 9 -0.91 48.76 3.12
CA LEU A 9 -1.32 47.93 1.97
C LEU A 9 -0.17 47.08 1.41
N ALA A 10 1.01 47.69 1.30
CA ALA A 10 2.19 46.95 0.86
C ALA A 10 2.59 45.82 1.80
N LEU A 11 2.53 46.07 3.12
CA LEU A 11 2.78 45.04 4.14
C LEU A 11 1.76 43.90 4.07
N ILE A 12 0.46 44.21 3.93
CA ILE A 12 -0.60 43.20 3.79
C ILE A 12 -0.37 42.34 2.55
N LEU A 13 -0.06 42.96 1.41
CA LEU A 13 0.21 42.23 0.17
C LEU A 13 1.46 41.35 0.29
N MET A 14 2.50 41.81 0.97
CA MET A 14 3.71 41.04 1.22
C MET A 14 3.39 39.79 2.10
N TRP A 15 2.65 39.98 3.21
CA TRP A 15 2.25 38.87 4.07
C TRP A 15 1.32 37.89 3.36
N LEU A 16 0.39 38.37 2.53
CA LEU A 16 -0.50 37.53 1.74
C LEU A 16 0.30 36.70 0.73
N GLY A 17 1.29 37.29 0.07
CA GLY A 17 2.19 36.59 -0.84
C GLY A 17 3.00 35.50 -0.15
N LEU A 18 3.57 35.78 1.02
CA LEU A 18 4.29 34.78 1.83
C LEU A 18 3.37 33.63 2.30
N PHE A 19 2.15 33.98 2.72
CA PHE A 19 1.17 32.97 3.13
C PHE A 19 0.78 32.04 1.98
N LEU A 20 0.48 32.59 0.81
CA LEU A 20 0.15 31.83 -0.39
C LEU A 20 1.32 30.93 -0.85
N LEU A 21 2.54 31.44 -0.79
CA LEU A 21 3.75 30.69 -1.12
C LEU A 21 3.95 29.52 -0.13
N GLY A 22 3.78 29.77 1.16
CA GLY A 22 3.86 28.74 2.20
C GLY A 22 2.79 27.66 2.05
N ALA A 23 1.56 28.06 1.77
CA ALA A 23 0.45 27.14 1.54
C ALA A 23 0.69 26.28 0.28
N TRP A 24 1.16 26.89 -0.81
CA TRP A 24 1.52 26.18 -2.04
C TRP A 24 2.66 25.18 -1.80
N ALA A 25 3.73 25.60 -1.13
CA ALA A 25 4.86 24.75 -0.82
C ALA A 25 4.45 23.54 0.07
N ALA A 26 3.60 23.78 1.10
CA ALA A 26 3.09 22.72 1.96
C ALA A 26 2.21 21.73 1.20
N PHE A 27 1.37 22.22 0.28
CA PHE A 27 0.53 21.35 -0.56
C PHE A 27 1.39 20.50 -1.50
N HIS A 28 2.37 21.13 -2.15
CA HIS A 28 3.27 20.42 -3.08
C HIS A 28 4.14 19.38 -2.38
N ALA A 29 4.65 19.70 -1.19
CA ALA A 29 5.44 18.74 -0.41
C ALA A 29 4.66 17.48 -0.02
N ARG A 30 3.36 17.61 0.27
CA ARG A 30 2.50 16.44 0.59
C ARG A 30 2.29 15.52 -0.61
N SER A 31 2.07 16.08 -1.81
CA SER A 31 1.88 15.25 -3.02
C SER A 31 3.13 14.45 -3.35
N VAL A 32 4.32 15.06 -3.28
CA VAL A 32 5.60 14.38 -3.55
C VAL A 32 5.82 13.19 -2.62
N VAL A 33 5.58 13.36 -1.32
CA VAL A 33 5.76 12.26 -0.34
C VAL A 33 4.78 11.08 -0.61
N THR A 34 3.56 11.39 -1.03
CA THR A 34 2.57 10.35 -1.35
C THR A 34 2.98 9.59 -2.60
N ASP A 35 3.41 10.30 -3.65
CA ASP A 35 3.83 9.70 -4.91
C ASP A 35 5.07 8.80 -4.73
N GLU A 36 6.05 9.24 -3.94
CA GLU A 36 7.23 8.43 -3.61
C GLU A 36 6.87 7.14 -2.85
N ARG A 37 5.95 7.20 -1.90
CA ARG A 37 5.48 6.02 -1.17
C ARG A 37 4.74 5.06 -2.08
N GLN A 38 3.89 5.54 -2.96
CA GLN A 38 3.20 4.72 -3.94
C GLN A 38 4.17 4.06 -4.92
N ALA A 39 5.17 4.79 -5.40
CA ALA A 39 6.21 4.24 -6.26
C ALA A 39 7.01 3.13 -5.54
N ALA A 40 7.37 3.33 -4.27
CA ALA A 40 8.07 2.32 -3.48
C ALA A 40 7.24 1.03 -3.31
N VAL A 41 5.94 1.15 -3.03
CA VAL A 41 5.03 0.00 -2.93
C VAL A 41 4.91 -0.72 -4.27
N ASN A 42 4.75 0.02 -5.39
CA ASN A 42 4.71 -0.57 -6.72
C ASN A 42 5.98 -1.39 -7.02
N HIS A 43 7.17 -0.85 -6.76
CA HIS A 43 8.42 -1.58 -6.98
C HIS A 43 8.48 -2.90 -6.20
N VAL A 44 7.98 -2.92 -4.96
CA VAL A 44 7.94 -4.16 -4.16
C VAL A 44 6.95 -5.16 -4.73
N VAL A 45 5.78 -4.71 -5.20
CA VAL A 45 4.78 -5.57 -5.85
C VAL A 45 5.32 -6.13 -7.16
N ASP A 46 6.01 -5.32 -7.98
CA ASP A 46 6.63 -5.73 -9.24
C ASP A 46 7.71 -6.80 -9.01
N LEU A 47 8.53 -6.65 -7.95
CA LEU A 47 9.50 -7.68 -7.55
C LEU A 47 8.81 -8.98 -7.13
N GLY A 48 7.72 -8.89 -6.36
CA GLY A 48 6.91 -10.05 -5.98
C GLY A 48 6.29 -10.74 -7.20
N TYR A 49 5.78 -9.96 -8.16
CA TYR A 49 5.23 -10.45 -9.40
C TYR A 49 6.30 -11.16 -10.25
N SER A 50 7.46 -10.54 -10.44
CA SER A 50 8.59 -11.15 -11.18
C SER A 50 9.06 -12.46 -10.57
N LEU A 51 9.02 -12.56 -9.23
CA LEU A 51 9.30 -13.83 -8.55
C LEU A 51 8.28 -14.91 -8.94
N VAL A 52 6.99 -14.59 -8.94
CA VAL A 52 5.94 -15.54 -9.34
C VAL A 52 6.09 -15.92 -10.81
N GLU A 53 6.38 -14.96 -11.70
CA GLU A 53 6.64 -15.23 -13.12
C GLU A 53 7.81 -16.18 -13.32
N SER A 54 8.88 -16.07 -12.53
CA SER A 54 10.02 -16.99 -12.62
C SER A 54 9.61 -18.43 -12.35
N TYR A 55 8.75 -18.66 -11.35
CA TYR A 55 8.20 -20.01 -11.09
C TYR A 55 7.23 -20.47 -12.16
N ALA A 56 6.42 -19.57 -12.73
CA ALA A 56 5.56 -19.91 -13.86
C ALA A 56 6.36 -20.32 -15.08
N ALA A 57 7.52 -19.69 -15.34
CA ALA A 57 8.44 -20.07 -16.40
C ALA A 57 9.04 -21.47 -16.19
N GLU A 58 9.38 -21.83 -14.93
CA GLU A 58 9.86 -23.18 -14.61
C GLU A 58 8.79 -24.25 -14.90
N VAL A 59 7.53 -23.96 -14.59
CA VAL A 59 6.40 -24.85 -14.92
C VAL A 59 6.22 -24.96 -16.43
N ALA A 60 6.23 -23.84 -17.14
CA ALA A 60 6.10 -23.82 -18.60
C ALA A 60 7.22 -24.60 -19.31
N ALA A 61 8.41 -24.61 -18.72
CA ALA A 61 9.58 -25.37 -19.23
C ALA A 61 9.57 -26.85 -18.80
N GLY A 62 8.56 -27.31 -18.06
CA GLY A 62 8.46 -28.69 -17.57
C GLY A 62 9.49 -29.05 -16.49
N ARG A 63 10.15 -28.06 -15.87
CA ARG A 63 11.15 -28.27 -14.82
C ARG A 63 10.57 -28.36 -13.43
N LEU A 64 9.34 -27.85 -13.25
CA LEU A 64 8.67 -27.84 -11.95
C LEU A 64 7.17 -28.10 -12.15
N GLU A 65 6.59 -28.91 -11.28
CA GLU A 65 5.14 -29.13 -11.25
C GLU A 65 4.40 -27.92 -10.67
N LEU A 66 3.22 -27.60 -11.20
CA LEU A 66 2.46 -26.41 -10.81
C LEU A 66 2.17 -26.30 -9.29
N PRO A 67 1.79 -27.39 -8.57
CA PRO A 67 1.58 -27.33 -7.13
C PRO A 67 2.85 -26.95 -6.37
N ALA A 68 3.98 -27.56 -6.73
CA ALA A 68 5.28 -27.29 -6.12
C ALA A 68 5.76 -25.85 -6.42
N ALA A 69 5.54 -25.36 -7.64
CA ALA A 69 5.85 -23.99 -8.01
C ALA A 69 5.07 -22.98 -7.16
N LYS A 70 3.76 -23.19 -6.98
CA LYS A 70 2.92 -22.33 -6.13
C LYS A 70 3.40 -22.33 -4.68
N GLU A 71 3.65 -23.50 -4.12
CA GLU A 71 4.14 -23.64 -2.75
C GLU A 71 5.46 -22.89 -2.56
N GLN A 72 6.43 -23.11 -3.44
CA GLN A 72 7.74 -22.47 -3.37
C GLN A 72 7.65 -20.95 -3.55
N ALA A 73 6.85 -20.46 -4.51
CA ALA A 73 6.65 -19.03 -4.72
C ALA A 73 6.06 -18.37 -3.47
N LEU A 74 4.98 -18.92 -2.90
CA LEU A 74 4.37 -18.40 -1.68
C LEU A 74 5.34 -18.46 -0.49
N ALA A 75 6.11 -19.54 -0.35
CA ALA A 75 7.12 -19.66 0.70
C ALA A 75 8.24 -18.63 0.58
N ARG A 76 8.63 -18.23 -0.63
CA ARG A 76 9.61 -17.16 -0.87
C ARG A 76 9.02 -15.79 -0.58
N LEU A 77 7.83 -15.50 -1.12
CA LEU A 77 7.11 -14.24 -0.86
C LEU A 77 6.87 -14.01 0.63
N SER A 78 6.54 -15.05 1.39
CA SER A 78 6.28 -14.95 2.84
C SER A 78 7.49 -14.48 3.65
N LYS A 79 8.70 -14.58 3.12
CA LYS A 79 9.95 -14.14 3.76
C LYS A 79 10.36 -12.72 3.39
N LEU A 80 9.74 -12.14 2.36
CA LEU A 80 10.07 -10.79 1.95
C LEU A 80 9.58 -9.78 2.99
N ARG A 81 10.47 -8.86 3.33
CA ARG A 81 10.18 -7.71 4.19
C ARG A 81 10.76 -6.47 3.53
N PHE A 82 10.09 -5.36 3.73
CA PHE A 82 10.55 -4.07 3.25
C PHE A 82 10.29 -2.99 4.31
N ASP A 83 10.72 -1.77 4.04
CA ASP A 83 10.57 -0.63 4.94
C ASP A 83 11.11 -0.92 6.36
N GLY A 84 12.38 -1.39 6.42
CA GLY A 84 13.02 -1.74 7.67
C GLY A 84 12.42 -2.97 8.38
N GLY A 85 11.77 -3.86 7.65
CA GLY A 85 11.16 -5.07 8.17
C GLY A 85 9.72 -4.92 8.69
N LYS A 86 9.17 -3.71 8.63
CA LYS A 86 7.82 -3.41 9.14
C LYS A 86 6.73 -3.90 8.20
N ASN A 87 6.98 -3.86 6.89
CA ASN A 87 6.00 -4.19 5.86
C ASN A 87 6.32 -5.52 5.18
N PHE A 88 5.30 -6.14 4.62
CA PHE A 88 5.37 -7.45 3.97
C PHE A 88 4.35 -7.56 2.83
N LEU A 89 4.52 -8.57 1.99
CA LEU A 89 3.56 -8.96 0.98
C LEU A 89 2.61 -10.02 1.55
N PHE A 90 1.34 -9.97 1.14
CA PHE A 90 0.39 -11.06 1.29
C PHE A 90 -0.21 -11.41 -0.08
N VAL A 91 -0.80 -12.59 -0.22
CA VAL A 91 -1.40 -13.05 -1.47
C VAL A 91 -2.83 -13.51 -1.21
N ILE A 92 -3.75 -12.93 -1.97
CA ILE A 92 -5.16 -13.35 -2.04
C ILE A 92 -5.49 -13.74 -3.48
N ASP A 93 -6.51 -14.57 -3.65
CA ASP A 93 -7.08 -14.82 -4.97
C ASP A 93 -8.18 -13.81 -5.33
N SER A 94 -8.78 -13.99 -6.49
CA SER A 94 -9.87 -13.14 -6.99
C SER A 94 -11.17 -13.22 -6.17
N ALA A 95 -11.35 -14.27 -5.36
CA ALA A 95 -12.49 -14.47 -4.46
C ALA A 95 -12.15 -14.14 -2.99
N PRO A 96 -11.33 -13.15 -2.72
CA PRO A 96 -10.51 -12.82 -1.53
C PRO A 96 -10.23 -14.00 -0.57
N LEU A 97 -9.81 -15.16 -1.10
CA LEU A 97 -9.28 -16.24 -0.29
C LEU A 97 -7.80 -15.93 0.04
N MET A 98 -7.42 -15.96 1.30
CA MET A 98 -6.03 -15.74 1.70
C MET A 98 -5.16 -16.95 1.34
N LEU A 99 -4.24 -16.77 0.42
CA LEU A 99 -3.31 -17.81 0.00
C LEU A 99 -2.00 -17.78 0.80
N MET A 100 -1.54 -16.60 1.19
CA MET A 100 -0.34 -16.42 2.00
C MET A 100 -0.41 -15.14 2.81
N HIS A 101 -0.05 -15.22 4.10
CA HIS A 101 0.12 -14.07 4.98
C HIS A 101 1.28 -14.33 5.95
N PRO A 102 2.32 -13.48 6.00
CA PRO A 102 3.53 -13.78 6.78
C PRO A 102 3.35 -13.85 8.29
N THR A 103 2.39 -13.10 8.83
CA THR A 103 2.13 -12.99 10.27
C THR A 103 0.73 -13.46 10.67
N GLY A 104 -0.16 -13.64 9.71
CA GLY A 104 -1.56 -14.03 9.91
C GLY A 104 -1.83 -15.46 9.48
N GLY A 105 -1.12 -16.44 10.03
CA GLY A 105 -1.26 -17.85 9.63
C GLY A 105 -2.70 -18.40 9.76
N SER A 106 -3.48 -17.91 10.73
CA SER A 106 -4.90 -18.28 10.89
C SER A 106 -5.82 -17.77 9.78
N LEU A 107 -5.35 -16.82 8.96
CA LEU A 107 -6.11 -16.30 7.82
C LEU A 107 -5.97 -17.19 6.59
N ILE A 108 -4.89 -17.95 6.48
CA ILE A 108 -4.60 -18.77 5.31
C ILE A 108 -5.70 -19.81 5.10
N GLY A 109 -6.23 -19.89 3.87
CA GLY A 109 -7.34 -20.74 3.52
C GLY A 109 -8.72 -20.22 3.91
N THR A 110 -8.83 -18.99 4.48
CA THR A 110 -10.11 -18.36 4.79
C THR A 110 -10.46 -17.25 3.80
N ASN A 111 -11.75 -17.02 3.56
CA ASN A 111 -12.20 -15.84 2.84
C ASN A 111 -12.11 -14.63 3.75
N VAL A 112 -11.35 -13.63 3.31
CA VAL A 112 -11.10 -12.39 4.06
C VAL A 112 -11.86 -11.17 3.51
N GLY A 113 -12.69 -11.36 2.49
CA GLY A 113 -13.39 -10.29 1.79
C GLY A 113 -14.32 -9.45 2.66
N ASP A 114 -14.84 -10.00 3.75
CA ASP A 114 -15.73 -9.29 4.68
C ASP A 114 -15.01 -8.62 5.85
N ARG A 115 -13.68 -8.81 5.94
CA ARG A 115 -12.88 -8.14 6.98
C ARG A 115 -12.76 -6.66 6.66
N LYS A 116 -13.03 -5.86 7.67
CA LYS A 116 -12.99 -4.40 7.58
C LYS A 116 -11.92 -3.84 8.51
N ASP A 117 -11.39 -2.72 8.12
CA ASP A 117 -10.59 -1.89 8.99
C ASP A 117 -11.47 -1.13 10.02
N PRO A 118 -10.89 -0.37 10.97
CA PRO A 118 -11.65 0.42 11.94
C PRO A 118 -12.58 1.47 11.31
N ASP A 119 -12.31 1.92 10.09
CA ASP A 119 -13.13 2.89 9.37
C ASP A 119 -14.21 2.20 8.50
N GLY A 120 -14.29 0.87 8.54
CA GLY A 120 -15.29 0.07 7.83
C GLY A 120 -14.93 -0.29 6.40
N VAL A 121 -13.69 -0.03 5.95
CA VAL A 121 -13.21 -0.35 4.60
C VAL A 121 -12.94 -1.85 4.47
N ALA A 122 -13.60 -2.53 3.54
CA ALA A 122 -13.39 -3.93 3.22
C ALA A 122 -12.20 -4.10 2.25
N TYR A 123 -11.01 -3.73 2.73
CA TYR A 123 -9.82 -3.55 1.90
C TYR A 123 -9.38 -4.78 1.09
N TYR A 124 -9.54 -6.00 1.61
CA TYR A 124 -9.23 -7.21 0.84
C TYR A 124 -10.16 -7.38 -0.36
N ARG A 125 -11.44 -7.08 -0.20
CA ARG A 125 -12.43 -7.11 -1.29
C ARG A 125 -12.13 -6.05 -2.34
N GLU A 126 -11.81 -4.84 -1.89
CA GLU A 126 -11.46 -3.74 -2.78
C GLU A 126 -10.17 -4.02 -3.55
N LEU A 127 -9.14 -4.57 -2.90
CA LEU A 127 -7.90 -4.99 -3.55
C LEU A 127 -8.16 -6.06 -4.62
N ALA A 128 -8.95 -7.10 -4.30
CA ALA A 128 -9.29 -8.15 -5.27
C ALA A 128 -10.07 -7.57 -6.46
N ALA A 129 -11.07 -6.72 -6.22
CA ALA A 129 -11.85 -6.07 -7.26
C ALA A 129 -10.98 -5.14 -8.13
N MET A 130 -10.05 -4.40 -7.53
CA MET A 130 -9.13 -3.53 -8.24
C MET A 130 -8.17 -4.32 -9.13
N GLY A 131 -7.59 -5.40 -8.61
CA GLY A 131 -6.73 -6.30 -9.37
C GLY A 131 -7.45 -6.90 -10.58
N GLN A 132 -8.70 -7.33 -10.42
CA GLN A 132 -9.50 -7.88 -11.52
C GLN A 132 -9.86 -6.82 -12.57
N LYS A 133 -10.20 -5.61 -12.17
CA LYS A 133 -10.67 -4.55 -13.06
C LYS A 133 -9.55 -3.85 -13.80
N ASN A 134 -8.48 -3.52 -13.07
CA ASN A 134 -7.43 -2.61 -13.55
C ASN A 134 -6.05 -3.29 -13.63
N GLY A 135 -5.92 -4.54 -13.18
CA GLY A 135 -4.65 -5.24 -13.07
C GLY A 135 -3.82 -4.80 -11.86
N GLN A 136 -3.90 -3.52 -11.48
CA GLN A 136 -3.18 -2.92 -10.35
C GLN A 136 -3.91 -1.70 -9.81
N GLY A 137 -3.55 -1.26 -8.59
CA GLY A 137 -4.08 -0.05 -7.98
C GLY A 137 -3.78 0.05 -6.51
N PHE A 138 -4.31 1.09 -5.87
CA PHE A 138 -4.10 1.38 -4.46
C PHE A 138 -5.43 1.40 -3.73
N VAL A 139 -5.45 0.81 -2.56
CA VAL A 139 -6.54 0.91 -1.59
C VAL A 139 -5.97 1.49 -0.31
N SER A 140 -6.56 2.59 0.15
CA SER A 140 -6.19 3.21 1.42
C SER A 140 -7.01 2.58 2.53
N TYR A 141 -6.35 2.05 3.56
CA TYR A 141 -7.00 1.47 4.72
C TYR A 141 -6.15 1.68 5.98
N GLN A 142 -6.76 1.54 7.14
CA GLN A 142 -6.03 1.59 8.39
C GLN A 142 -5.48 0.21 8.74
N ALA A 143 -4.17 0.04 8.61
CA ALA A 143 -3.52 -1.16 9.10
C ALA A 143 -3.54 -1.16 10.62
N GLY A 144 -4.09 -2.22 11.21
CA GLY A 144 -4.02 -2.46 12.64
C GLY A 144 -3.06 -3.60 12.95
N VAL A 145 -2.10 -3.39 13.81
CA VAL A 145 -1.33 -4.48 14.41
C VAL A 145 -2.10 -4.97 15.64
N THR A 146 -2.58 -6.21 15.57
CA THR A 146 -3.18 -6.84 16.75
C THR A 146 -2.06 -7.21 17.72
N LYS A 147 -2.03 -6.56 18.87
CA LYS A 147 -1.12 -6.90 19.97
C LYS A 147 -1.45 -8.27 20.56
N PRO A 148 -0.51 -8.89 21.31
CA PRO A 148 -0.76 -10.16 21.97
C PRO A 148 -1.95 -10.13 22.97
N ASP A 149 -2.31 -8.93 23.47
CA ASP A 149 -3.44 -8.69 24.35
C ASP A 149 -4.80 -8.55 23.62
N GLY A 150 -4.80 -8.68 22.27
CA GLY A 150 -5.99 -8.54 21.43
C GLY A 150 -6.36 -7.11 21.08
N THR A 151 -5.64 -6.11 21.56
CA THR A 151 -5.86 -4.71 21.17
C THR A 151 -5.26 -4.43 19.79
N VAL A 152 -5.94 -3.60 18.99
CA VAL A 152 -5.48 -3.18 17.66
C VAL A 152 -4.81 -1.82 17.82
N GLU A 153 -3.50 -1.76 17.58
CA GLU A 153 -2.77 -0.49 17.51
C GLU A 153 -2.82 0.04 16.07
N ARG A 154 -3.23 1.29 15.92
CA ARG A 154 -3.19 1.99 14.62
C ARG A 154 -1.73 2.24 14.25
N MET A 155 -1.37 1.83 13.03
CA MET A 155 -0.10 2.24 12.41
C MET A 155 -0.28 3.51 11.59
#